data_9b8bbb6da6540aa278d09913d2c1615e
#
_entry.id   9b8bbb6da6540aa278d09913d2c1615e
#
_cell.length_a   1.000
_cell.length_b   1.000
_cell.length_c   1.000
_cell.angle_alpha   90.00
_cell.angle_beta   90.00
_cell.angle_gamma   90.00
#
_symmetry.space_group_name_H-M   'P 1'
#
loop_
_entity.id
_entity.type
_entity.pdbx_description
1 polymer ?
#
loop_
_entity_poly.entity_id
_entity_poly.type
_entity_poly.pdbx_seq_one_letter_code
_entity_poly.pdbx_strand_id
1 'polypeptide(L)'
;MIFSRANFGTYFTSLAIQGCGLFTGIATARILGPAARGDLATVMLWPVIFSNLGLIGCNWALAREVASDSEREADRLCSAVAVGFAGASLYFLLGYFLIPYLLPSDRENLLFLARLSLLLIPMDILNQILLAVDHGRMRWWRFNFVRASFFIFYLILICAVWKMGMVQVRWFVWAFLASQLFAAVLRLWMQRRCFVRGRLHLADCGRLLRSGLPYFWATAGNLLTLQIDKILVIGWMSAEAAGIYSVASALGRAQSSLGEALGITSFALVSNEKNAAGQTQFLTETFRQSTLISVGVGLGLACLIPFLVVPLFGIKFSQAVGPAVILALAASLTTSCNILNQGLRGAGHPHAGLLSQLLGTGVLALAAALFMQRFGLMGMAWAVALGACTQVIVLVAAAASWLRISPVRFWPFGASDVKTFFRQVAALRLRVLRSPA
;
A
#
# COMPACT_ATOMS: atom_id res chain seq x y z
N MET A 1 1.48 16.21 21.51
CA MET A 1 0.10 15.64 21.51
C MET A 1 -0.05 14.66 20.35
N ILE A 2 0.70 13.53 20.35
CA ILE A 2 0.72 12.56 19.24
C ILE A 2 -0.41 11.51 19.38
N PHE A 3 -1.04 11.39 20.55
CA PHE A 3 -2.13 10.47 20.82
C PHE A 3 -3.44 11.23 21.08
N SER A 4 -4.02 11.82 20.03
CA SER A 4 -5.42 12.26 20.10
C SER A 4 -6.35 11.04 19.93
N ARG A 5 -7.57 11.07 20.51
CA ARG A 5 -8.59 10.03 20.34
C ARG A 5 -8.88 9.74 18.85
N ALA A 6 -8.74 10.74 17.99
CA ALA A 6 -8.91 10.62 16.54
C ALA A 6 -7.82 9.75 15.88
N ASN A 7 -6.55 9.90 16.27
CA ASN A 7 -5.45 9.09 15.77
C ASN A 7 -5.60 7.64 16.20
N PHE A 8 -5.99 7.40 17.44
CA PHE A 8 -6.23 6.02 17.95
C PHE A 8 -7.35 5.32 17.15
N GLY A 9 -8.46 6.02 16.88
CA GLY A 9 -9.55 5.50 16.05
C GLY A 9 -9.09 5.12 14.63
N THR A 10 -8.24 5.94 14.01
CA THR A 10 -7.70 5.66 12.66
C THR A 10 -6.75 4.47 12.66
N TYR A 11 -5.91 4.30 13.68
CA TYR A 11 -5.07 3.12 13.85
C TYR A 11 -5.88 1.84 14.00
N PHE A 12 -6.86 1.85 14.90
CA PHE A 12 -7.72 0.70 15.12
C PHE A 12 -8.47 0.31 13.84
N THR A 13 -9.01 1.29 13.12
CA THR A 13 -9.69 1.03 11.83
C THR A 13 -8.72 0.48 10.78
N SER A 14 -7.49 0.97 10.71
CA SER A 14 -6.49 0.43 9.77
C SER A 14 -6.11 -1.02 10.11
N LEU A 15 -5.99 -1.37 11.38
CA LEU A 15 -5.78 -2.75 11.81
C LEU A 15 -6.99 -3.64 11.48
N ALA A 16 -8.21 -3.15 11.71
CA ALA A 16 -9.43 -3.87 11.35
C ALA A 16 -9.53 -4.10 9.83
N ILE A 17 -9.21 -3.10 9.01
CA ILE A 17 -9.16 -3.22 7.55
C ILE A 17 -8.14 -4.27 7.12
N GLN A 18 -6.94 -4.29 7.73
CA GLN A 18 -5.92 -5.30 7.44
C GLN A 18 -6.38 -6.70 7.86
N GLY A 19 -7.02 -6.81 9.03
CA GLY A 19 -7.64 -8.06 9.48
C GLY A 19 -8.67 -8.55 8.46
N CYS A 20 -9.62 -7.71 8.04
CA CYS A 20 -10.59 -8.04 7.01
C CYS A 20 -9.92 -8.43 5.68
N GLY A 21 -8.87 -7.72 5.28
CA GLY A 21 -8.07 -8.05 4.08
C GLY A 21 -7.40 -9.42 4.18
N LEU A 22 -6.86 -9.76 5.34
CA LEU A 22 -6.27 -11.09 5.59
C LEU A 22 -7.36 -12.17 5.55
N PHE A 23 -8.50 -11.98 6.22
CA PHE A 23 -9.61 -12.93 6.20
C PHE A 23 -10.19 -13.14 4.80
N THR A 24 -10.37 -12.07 4.02
CA THR A 24 -10.79 -12.18 2.61
C THR A 24 -9.74 -12.90 1.77
N GLY A 25 -8.46 -12.66 2.02
CA GLY A 25 -7.33 -13.35 1.39
C GLY A 25 -7.33 -14.85 1.69
N ILE A 26 -7.54 -15.24 2.95
CA ILE A 26 -7.65 -16.64 3.38
C ILE A 26 -8.89 -17.31 2.75
N ALA A 27 -10.05 -16.67 2.86
CA ALA A 27 -11.30 -17.21 2.31
C ALA A 27 -11.19 -17.44 0.80
N THR A 28 -10.72 -16.44 0.05
CA THR A 28 -10.55 -16.55 -1.41
C THR A 28 -9.55 -17.63 -1.81
N ALA A 29 -8.44 -17.76 -1.08
CA ALA A 29 -7.44 -18.79 -1.36
C ALA A 29 -7.97 -20.21 -1.10
N ARG A 30 -8.69 -20.42 0.02
CA ARG A 30 -9.29 -21.71 0.34
C ARG A 30 -10.39 -22.14 -0.62
N ILE A 31 -11.23 -21.18 -1.04
CA ILE A 31 -12.37 -21.46 -1.92
C ILE A 31 -11.88 -21.72 -3.34
N LEU A 32 -10.99 -20.89 -3.87
CA LEU A 32 -10.56 -20.95 -5.27
C LEU A 32 -9.41 -21.95 -5.49
N GLY A 33 -8.56 -22.17 -4.51
CA GLY A 33 -7.29 -22.89 -4.71
C GLY A 33 -6.24 -22.04 -5.45
N PRO A 34 -5.00 -22.59 -5.65
CA PRO A 34 -3.89 -21.80 -6.14
C PRO A 34 -4.09 -21.22 -7.55
N ALA A 35 -4.50 -22.04 -8.52
CA ALA A 35 -4.65 -21.61 -9.92
C ALA A 35 -5.70 -20.50 -10.09
N ALA A 36 -6.94 -20.71 -9.61
CA ALA A 36 -7.99 -19.71 -9.71
C ALA A 36 -7.71 -18.48 -8.85
N ARG A 37 -6.95 -18.60 -7.75
CA ARG A 37 -6.44 -17.47 -6.98
C ARG A 37 -5.44 -16.64 -7.77
N GLY A 38 -4.59 -17.29 -8.56
CA GLY A 38 -3.67 -16.64 -9.50
C GLY A 38 -4.40 -15.93 -10.63
N ASP A 39 -5.44 -16.53 -11.18
CA ASP A 39 -6.30 -15.90 -12.18
C ASP A 39 -6.98 -14.65 -11.64
N LEU A 40 -7.51 -14.71 -10.41
CA LEU A 40 -8.07 -13.53 -9.74
C LEU A 40 -7.01 -12.44 -9.55
N ALA A 41 -5.79 -12.80 -9.13
CA ALA A 41 -4.69 -11.84 -8.97
C ALA A 41 -4.31 -11.20 -10.31
N THR A 42 -4.27 -11.98 -11.40
CA THR A 42 -3.99 -11.52 -12.77
C THR A 42 -5.03 -10.49 -13.23
N VAL A 43 -6.31 -10.84 -13.09
CA VAL A 43 -7.44 -9.98 -13.50
C VAL A 43 -7.46 -8.66 -12.71
N MET A 44 -7.12 -8.69 -11.42
CA MET A 44 -7.22 -7.51 -10.55
C MET A 44 -5.98 -6.61 -10.58
N LEU A 45 -4.83 -7.08 -11.06
CA LEU A 45 -3.58 -6.33 -11.01
C LEU A 45 -3.64 -5.02 -11.79
N TRP A 46 -4.02 -5.10 -13.06
CA TRP A 46 -3.98 -3.96 -13.97
C TRP A 46 -5.00 -2.87 -13.65
N PRO A 47 -6.28 -3.18 -13.32
CA PRO A 47 -7.22 -2.17 -12.88
C PRO A 47 -6.75 -1.39 -11.65
N VAL A 48 -6.11 -2.07 -10.68
CA VAL A 48 -5.55 -1.42 -9.48
C VAL A 48 -4.39 -0.49 -9.84
N ILE A 49 -3.52 -0.88 -10.78
CA ILE A 49 -2.44 -0.02 -11.25
C ILE A 49 -3.01 1.19 -11.98
N PHE A 50 -3.93 0.99 -12.92
CA PHE A 50 -4.51 2.05 -13.73
C PHE A 50 -5.37 3.01 -12.90
N SER A 51 -6.08 2.55 -11.88
CA SER A 51 -6.85 3.45 -11.01
C SER A 51 -5.94 4.39 -10.22
N ASN A 52 -4.82 3.90 -9.71
CA ASN A 52 -3.85 4.73 -8.99
C ASN A 52 -3.16 5.74 -9.90
N LEU A 53 -2.82 5.36 -11.13
CA LEU A 53 -2.25 6.28 -12.12
C LEU A 53 -3.28 7.30 -12.62
N GLY A 54 -4.52 6.87 -12.85
CA GLY A 54 -5.61 7.71 -13.32
C GLY A 54 -6.03 8.83 -12.36
N LEU A 55 -5.70 8.71 -11.07
CA LEU A 55 -5.87 9.79 -10.10
C LEU A 55 -4.99 11.02 -10.39
N ILE A 56 -3.87 10.86 -11.08
CA ILE A 56 -2.90 11.91 -11.40
C ILE A 56 -2.52 12.76 -10.16
N GLY A 57 -2.55 12.17 -8.97
CA GLY A 57 -2.30 12.84 -7.69
C GLY A 57 -3.40 13.81 -7.22
N CYS A 58 -4.53 13.86 -7.94
CA CYS A 58 -5.63 14.79 -7.68
C CYS A 58 -6.23 14.61 -6.26
N ASN A 59 -6.27 13.40 -5.73
CA ASN A 59 -6.74 13.11 -4.38
C ASN A 59 -5.90 13.81 -3.30
N TRP A 60 -4.57 13.81 -3.42
CA TRP A 60 -3.69 14.49 -2.48
C TRP A 60 -3.76 16.01 -2.62
N ALA A 61 -3.81 16.49 -3.87
CA ALA A 61 -4.00 17.91 -4.15
C ALA A 61 -5.30 18.43 -3.56
N LEU A 62 -6.42 17.71 -3.78
CA LEU A 62 -7.73 18.05 -3.24
C LEU A 62 -7.74 18.07 -1.71
N ALA A 63 -7.18 17.04 -1.07
CA ALA A 63 -7.12 16.99 0.39
C ALA A 63 -6.39 18.21 0.97
N ARG A 64 -5.27 18.61 0.35
CA ARG A 64 -4.50 19.80 0.75
C ARG A 64 -5.28 21.09 0.53
N GLU A 65 -5.92 21.27 -0.62
CA GLU A 65 -6.68 22.48 -0.92
C GLU A 65 -7.92 22.64 -0.04
N VAL A 66 -8.62 21.54 0.25
CA VAL A 66 -9.78 21.55 1.16
C VAL A 66 -9.36 21.81 2.61
N ALA A 67 -8.16 21.37 3.01
CA ALA A 67 -7.60 21.69 4.33
C ALA A 67 -7.24 23.17 4.48
N SER A 68 -6.76 23.84 3.41
CA SER A 68 -6.36 25.24 3.43
C SER A 68 -7.54 26.21 3.34
N ASP A 69 -8.59 25.87 2.59
CA ASP A 69 -9.77 26.73 2.38
C ASP A 69 -11.01 25.84 2.24
N SER A 70 -11.82 25.88 3.27
CA SER A 70 -13.00 25.02 3.39
C SER A 70 -14.26 25.59 2.74
N GLU A 71 -14.27 26.89 2.39
CA GLU A 71 -15.48 27.51 1.85
C GLU A 71 -15.76 27.03 0.41
N ARG A 72 -14.71 26.77 -0.35
CA ARG A 72 -14.80 26.27 -1.73
C ARG A 72 -14.73 24.73 -1.86
N GLU A 73 -15.02 24.00 -0.77
CA GLU A 73 -15.01 22.53 -0.76
C GLU A 73 -15.86 21.92 -1.88
N ALA A 74 -17.06 22.46 -2.07
CA ALA A 74 -18.03 21.95 -3.03
C ALA A 74 -17.56 22.10 -4.49
N ASP A 75 -17.06 23.28 -4.85
CA ASP A 75 -16.55 23.58 -6.22
C ASP A 75 -15.31 22.75 -6.54
N ARG A 76 -14.38 22.65 -5.57
CA ARG A 76 -13.16 21.86 -5.71
C ARG A 76 -13.47 20.37 -5.84
N LEU A 77 -14.46 19.86 -5.11
CA LEU A 77 -14.91 18.49 -5.24
C LEU A 77 -15.45 18.21 -6.65
N CYS A 78 -16.33 19.08 -7.17
CA CYS A 78 -16.87 18.95 -8.53
C CYS A 78 -15.77 18.97 -9.59
N SER A 79 -14.80 19.90 -9.45
CA SER A 79 -13.66 20.01 -10.36
C SER A 79 -12.73 18.80 -10.26
N ALA A 80 -12.49 18.26 -9.05
CA ALA A 80 -11.70 17.05 -8.83
C ALA A 80 -12.35 15.81 -9.43
N VAL A 81 -13.69 15.69 -9.32
CA VAL A 81 -14.44 14.58 -9.94
C VAL A 81 -14.37 14.65 -11.46
N ALA A 82 -14.42 15.84 -12.05
CA ALA A 82 -14.24 16.00 -13.49
C ALA A 82 -12.85 15.58 -13.96
N VAL A 83 -11.79 16.02 -13.26
CA VAL A 83 -10.40 15.59 -13.52
C VAL A 83 -10.24 14.08 -13.34
N GLY A 84 -10.79 13.53 -12.26
CA GLY A 84 -10.75 12.10 -12.00
C GLY A 84 -11.51 11.28 -13.04
N PHE A 85 -12.66 11.79 -13.53
CA PHE A 85 -13.40 11.12 -14.60
C PHE A 85 -12.64 11.15 -15.92
N ALA A 86 -11.97 12.25 -16.26
CA ALA A 86 -11.09 12.32 -17.43
C ALA A 86 -9.92 11.33 -17.32
N GLY A 87 -9.27 11.27 -16.16
CA GLY A 87 -8.23 10.26 -15.88
C GLY A 87 -8.75 8.83 -15.92
N ALA A 88 -9.93 8.58 -15.33
CA ALA A 88 -10.60 7.28 -15.38
C ALA A 88 -10.88 6.83 -16.81
N SER A 89 -11.43 7.73 -17.64
CA SER A 89 -11.74 7.45 -19.05
C SER A 89 -10.48 7.15 -19.85
N LEU A 90 -9.41 7.93 -19.65
CA LEU A 90 -8.12 7.71 -20.29
C LEU A 90 -7.55 6.33 -19.96
N TYR A 91 -7.44 6.00 -18.67
CA TYR A 91 -6.85 4.74 -18.22
C TYR A 91 -7.77 3.53 -18.43
N PHE A 92 -9.09 3.74 -18.48
CA PHE A 92 -10.03 2.70 -18.91
C PHE A 92 -9.81 2.33 -20.38
N LEU A 93 -9.74 3.34 -21.26
CA LEU A 93 -9.49 3.12 -22.69
C LEU A 93 -8.09 2.52 -22.91
N LEU A 94 -7.05 3.07 -22.30
CA LEU A 94 -5.71 2.48 -22.36
C LEU A 94 -5.73 1.01 -21.90
N GLY A 95 -6.37 0.72 -20.76
CA GLY A 95 -6.51 -0.63 -20.25
C GLY A 95 -7.26 -1.55 -21.21
N TYR A 96 -8.36 -1.08 -21.80
CA TYR A 96 -9.14 -1.87 -22.75
C TYR A 96 -8.33 -2.35 -23.95
N PHE A 97 -7.47 -1.48 -24.50
CA PHE A 97 -6.58 -1.81 -25.63
C PHE A 97 -5.31 -2.55 -25.21
N LEU A 98 -4.77 -2.27 -24.01
CA LEU A 98 -3.51 -2.88 -23.56
C LEU A 98 -3.69 -4.24 -22.92
N ILE A 99 -4.81 -4.53 -22.26
CA ILE A 99 -5.04 -5.81 -21.55
C ILE A 99 -4.77 -7.05 -22.43
N PRO A 100 -5.15 -7.11 -23.72
CA PRO A 100 -4.83 -8.28 -24.54
C PRO A 100 -3.31 -8.58 -24.67
N TYR A 101 -2.49 -7.52 -24.60
CA TYR A 101 -1.02 -7.63 -24.67
C TYR A 101 -0.37 -7.84 -23.29
N LEU A 102 -1.07 -7.46 -22.24
CA LEU A 102 -0.60 -7.56 -20.85
C LEU A 102 -0.98 -8.88 -20.19
N LEU A 103 -1.98 -9.58 -20.73
CA LEU A 103 -2.31 -10.94 -20.29
C LEU A 103 -1.34 -11.94 -20.91
N PRO A 104 -0.88 -12.93 -20.12
CA PRO A 104 -0.15 -14.08 -20.68
C PRO A 104 -1.01 -14.84 -21.69
N SER A 105 -0.38 -15.34 -22.77
CA SER A 105 -1.06 -16.04 -23.87
C SER A 105 -1.80 -17.31 -23.45
N ASP A 106 -1.37 -17.95 -22.36
CA ASP A 106 -2.03 -19.12 -21.76
C ASP A 106 -3.34 -18.78 -21.01
N ARG A 107 -3.69 -17.47 -20.88
CA ARG A 107 -4.85 -16.97 -20.10
C ARG A 107 -5.81 -16.12 -20.91
N GLU A 108 -5.90 -16.32 -22.21
CA GLU A 108 -6.84 -15.60 -23.07
C GLU A 108 -8.31 -15.75 -22.64
N ASN A 109 -8.66 -16.88 -22.04
CA ASN A 109 -9.98 -17.13 -21.46
C ASN A 109 -10.37 -16.11 -20.36
N LEU A 110 -9.40 -15.43 -19.76
CA LEU A 110 -9.64 -14.37 -18.77
C LEU A 110 -9.86 -12.98 -19.39
N LEU A 111 -9.72 -12.81 -20.72
CA LEU A 111 -9.76 -11.51 -21.38
C LEU A 111 -11.07 -10.75 -21.10
N PHE A 112 -12.20 -11.45 -21.20
CA PHE A 112 -13.50 -10.86 -20.89
C PHE A 112 -13.56 -10.37 -19.44
N LEU A 113 -13.09 -11.20 -18.51
CA LEU A 113 -13.11 -10.90 -17.09
C LEU A 113 -12.14 -9.76 -16.72
N ALA A 114 -10.97 -9.72 -17.37
CA ALA A 114 -10.00 -8.67 -17.24
C ALA A 114 -10.51 -7.32 -17.78
N ARG A 115 -11.22 -7.32 -18.92
CA ARG A 115 -11.89 -6.12 -19.43
C ARG A 115 -13.04 -5.66 -18.51
N LEU A 116 -13.83 -6.59 -17.99
CA LEU A 116 -14.88 -6.29 -17.04
C LEU A 116 -14.31 -5.63 -15.77
N SER A 117 -13.18 -6.12 -15.28
CA SER A 117 -12.53 -5.57 -14.09
C SER A 117 -12.04 -4.13 -14.25
N LEU A 118 -11.89 -3.61 -15.49
CA LEU A 118 -11.56 -2.20 -15.74
C LEU A 118 -12.64 -1.24 -15.22
N LEU A 119 -13.87 -1.70 -15.01
CA LEU A 119 -14.92 -0.91 -14.33
C LEU A 119 -14.51 -0.50 -12.90
N LEU A 120 -13.52 -1.19 -12.32
CA LEU A 120 -12.89 -0.77 -11.08
C LEU A 120 -12.27 0.63 -11.16
N ILE A 121 -11.71 1.02 -12.31
CA ILE A 121 -10.97 2.27 -12.47
C ILE A 121 -11.83 3.48 -12.11
N PRO A 122 -12.98 3.74 -12.78
CA PRO A 122 -13.80 4.89 -12.44
C PRO A 122 -14.39 4.81 -11.01
N MET A 123 -14.74 3.62 -10.54
CA MET A 123 -15.28 3.44 -9.19
C MET A 123 -14.24 3.75 -8.12
N ASP A 124 -13.01 3.25 -8.27
CA ASP A 124 -11.94 3.46 -7.29
C ASP A 124 -11.46 4.91 -7.29
N ILE A 125 -11.29 5.53 -8.48
CA ILE A 125 -10.92 6.94 -8.60
C ILE A 125 -11.96 7.83 -7.92
N LEU A 126 -13.25 7.60 -8.17
CA LEU A 126 -14.33 8.32 -7.49
C LEU A 126 -14.26 8.12 -5.97
N ASN A 127 -14.08 6.88 -5.52
CA ASN A 127 -13.94 6.55 -4.11
C ASN A 127 -12.79 7.31 -3.45
N GLN A 128 -11.63 7.39 -4.09
CA GLN A 128 -10.46 8.05 -3.54
C GLN A 128 -10.59 9.58 -3.52
N ILE A 129 -11.23 10.19 -4.52
CA ILE A 129 -11.51 11.63 -4.55
C ILE A 129 -12.49 12.01 -3.42
N LEU A 130 -13.58 11.26 -3.27
CA LEU A 130 -14.53 11.50 -2.20
C LEU A 130 -13.90 11.32 -0.80
N LEU A 131 -13.00 10.34 -0.67
CA LEU A 131 -12.27 10.12 0.58
C LEU A 131 -11.31 11.27 0.90
N ALA A 132 -10.69 11.88 -0.12
CA ALA A 132 -9.76 12.99 0.03
C ALA A 132 -10.39 14.22 0.69
N VAL A 133 -11.68 14.49 0.44
CA VAL A 133 -12.42 15.57 1.09
C VAL A 133 -12.56 15.32 2.59
N ASP A 134 -12.96 14.11 2.99
CA ASP A 134 -13.08 13.78 4.41
C ASP A 134 -11.71 13.80 5.12
N HIS A 135 -10.64 13.44 4.40
CA HIS A 135 -9.26 13.54 4.88
C HIS A 135 -8.85 15.00 5.09
N GLY A 136 -9.03 15.86 4.09
CA GLY A 136 -8.69 17.29 4.18
C GLY A 136 -9.47 18.03 5.28
N ARG A 137 -10.71 17.64 5.53
CA ARG A 137 -11.58 18.19 6.58
C ARG A 137 -11.38 17.55 7.95
N MET A 138 -10.44 16.61 8.08
CA MET A 138 -10.22 15.83 9.31
C MET A 138 -11.50 15.17 9.85
N ARG A 139 -12.43 14.79 8.97
CA ARG A 139 -13.66 14.08 9.35
C ARG A 139 -13.36 12.60 9.58
N TRP A 140 -12.53 12.30 10.56
CA TRP A 140 -11.94 10.98 10.79
C TRP A 140 -12.95 9.85 10.94
N TRP A 141 -14.09 10.11 11.57
CA TRP A 141 -15.16 9.10 11.68
C TRP A 141 -15.67 8.67 10.32
N ARG A 142 -16.05 9.63 9.46
CA ARG A 142 -16.55 9.35 8.11
C ARG A 142 -15.47 8.69 7.25
N PHE A 143 -14.26 9.22 7.30
CA PHE A 143 -13.09 8.67 6.61
C PHE A 143 -12.86 7.19 6.95
N ASN A 144 -12.87 6.84 8.22
CA ASN A 144 -12.63 5.49 8.70
C ASN A 144 -13.80 4.55 8.44
N PHE A 145 -15.04 5.00 8.69
CA PHE A 145 -16.24 4.22 8.48
C PHE A 145 -16.38 3.78 7.02
N VAL A 146 -16.19 4.70 6.07
CA VAL A 146 -16.35 4.38 4.66
C VAL A 146 -15.20 3.54 4.11
N ARG A 147 -13.98 3.71 4.65
CA ARG A 147 -12.87 2.79 4.33
C ARG A 147 -13.17 1.36 4.79
N ALA A 148 -13.65 1.20 6.00
CA ALA A 148 -13.97 -0.11 6.56
C ALA A 148 -15.17 -0.77 5.86
N SER A 149 -16.19 0.01 5.46
CA SER A 149 -17.42 -0.51 4.84
C SER A 149 -17.15 -1.31 3.57
N PHE A 150 -16.20 -0.89 2.74
CA PHE A 150 -15.78 -1.65 1.56
C PHE A 150 -15.30 -3.06 1.93
N PHE A 151 -14.38 -3.17 2.86
CA PHE A 151 -13.78 -4.46 3.24
C PHE A 151 -14.79 -5.37 3.94
N ILE A 152 -15.63 -4.81 4.78
CA ILE A 152 -16.70 -5.57 5.47
C ILE A 152 -17.71 -6.09 4.45
N PHE A 153 -18.16 -5.24 3.53
CA PHE A 153 -19.14 -5.65 2.52
C PHE A 153 -18.56 -6.67 1.55
N TYR A 154 -17.30 -6.52 1.16
CA TYR A 154 -16.60 -7.50 0.33
C TYR A 154 -16.49 -8.85 1.04
N LEU A 155 -16.15 -8.88 2.33
CA LEU A 155 -16.11 -10.11 3.13
C LEU A 155 -17.49 -10.78 3.18
N ILE A 156 -18.57 -10.00 3.40
CA ILE A 156 -19.94 -10.51 3.39
C ILE A 156 -20.28 -11.16 2.05
N LEU A 157 -19.96 -10.50 0.93
CA LEU A 157 -20.22 -11.03 -0.40
C LEU A 157 -19.42 -12.30 -0.70
N ILE A 158 -18.15 -12.38 -0.27
CA ILE A 158 -17.36 -13.61 -0.39
C ILE A 158 -18.00 -14.76 0.38
N CYS A 159 -18.45 -14.52 1.61
CA CYS A 159 -19.15 -15.53 2.40
C CYS A 159 -20.48 -15.97 1.73
N ALA A 160 -21.20 -15.04 1.11
CA ALA A 160 -22.42 -15.35 0.37
C ALA A 160 -22.13 -16.21 -0.88
N VAL A 161 -21.15 -15.82 -1.69
CA VAL A 161 -20.67 -16.57 -2.86
C VAL A 161 -20.26 -17.99 -2.47
N TRP A 162 -19.54 -18.14 -1.36
CA TRP A 162 -19.14 -19.44 -0.85
C TRP A 162 -20.34 -20.29 -0.45
N LYS A 163 -21.28 -19.75 0.31
CA LYS A 163 -22.50 -20.47 0.72
C LYS A 163 -23.35 -20.92 -0.46
N MET A 164 -23.36 -20.15 -1.56
CA MET A 164 -24.07 -20.48 -2.80
C MET A 164 -23.33 -21.51 -3.67
N GLY A 165 -22.13 -21.98 -3.26
CA GLY A 165 -21.32 -22.93 -4.05
C GLY A 165 -20.74 -22.35 -5.34
N MET A 166 -20.70 -21.02 -5.49
CA MET A 166 -20.25 -20.35 -6.70
C MET A 166 -18.72 -20.19 -6.72
N VAL A 167 -17.96 -21.27 -6.94
CA VAL A 167 -16.49 -21.35 -6.83
C VAL A 167 -15.76 -20.91 -8.10
N GLN A 168 -16.26 -19.93 -8.83
CA GLN A 168 -15.63 -19.45 -10.07
C GLN A 168 -15.08 -18.03 -9.87
N VAL A 169 -13.92 -17.72 -10.47
CA VAL A 169 -13.24 -16.42 -10.38
C VAL A 169 -14.16 -15.25 -10.70
N ARG A 170 -15.07 -15.40 -11.67
CA ARG A 170 -16.01 -14.35 -12.07
C ARG A 170 -16.86 -13.82 -10.92
N TRP A 171 -17.29 -14.66 -9.99
CA TRP A 171 -18.13 -14.24 -8.87
C TRP A 171 -17.36 -13.39 -7.85
N PHE A 172 -16.06 -13.66 -7.66
CA PHE A 172 -15.19 -12.86 -6.81
C PHE A 172 -14.89 -11.49 -7.44
N VAL A 173 -14.76 -11.42 -8.77
CA VAL A 173 -14.65 -10.15 -9.49
C VAL A 173 -15.92 -9.33 -9.32
N TRP A 174 -17.10 -9.94 -9.51
CA TRP A 174 -18.38 -9.27 -9.29
C TRP A 174 -18.58 -8.81 -7.85
N ALA A 175 -18.22 -9.65 -6.87
CA ALA A 175 -18.27 -9.29 -5.45
C ALA A 175 -17.38 -8.07 -5.15
N PHE A 176 -16.19 -8.01 -5.75
CA PHE A 176 -15.28 -6.87 -5.59
C PHE A 176 -15.85 -5.60 -6.24
N LEU A 177 -16.33 -5.68 -7.47
CA LEU A 177 -16.98 -4.56 -8.17
C LEU A 177 -18.20 -4.05 -7.41
N ALA A 178 -19.08 -4.96 -6.94
CA ALA A 178 -20.24 -4.60 -6.15
C ALA A 178 -19.86 -3.89 -4.84
N SER A 179 -18.77 -4.31 -4.20
CA SER A 179 -18.26 -3.68 -2.97
C SER A 179 -17.70 -2.28 -3.23
N GLN A 180 -17.02 -2.08 -4.36
CA GLN A 180 -16.55 -0.76 -4.78
C GLN A 180 -17.71 0.17 -5.13
N LEU A 181 -18.73 -0.35 -5.84
CA LEU A 181 -19.93 0.40 -6.15
C LEU A 181 -20.69 0.79 -4.88
N PHE A 182 -20.89 -0.14 -3.95
CA PHE A 182 -21.50 0.12 -2.66
C PHE A 182 -20.77 1.24 -1.90
N ALA A 183 -19.44 1.16 -1.81
CA ALA A 183 -18.65 2.20 -1.16
C ALA A 183 -18.77 3.56 -1.88
N ALA A 184 -18.80 3.58 -3.23
CA ALA A 184 -18.96 4.80 -4.01
C ALA A 184 -20.36 5.43 -3.77
N VAL A 185 -21.42 4.63 -3.81
CA VAL A 185 -22.79 5.09 -3.57
C VAL A 185 -22.93 5.62 -2.15
N LEU A 186 -22.41 4.92 -1.15
CA LEU A 186 -22.43 5.34 0.24
C LEU A 186 -21.74 6.71 0.42
N ARG A 187 -20.59 6.91 -0.19
CA ARG A 187 -19.84 8.18 -0.14
C ARG A 187 -20.57 9.30 -0.85
N LEU A 188 -21.09 9.05 -2.05
CA LEU A 188 -21.90 10.01 -2.80
C LEU A 188 -23.11 10.45 -1.98
N TRP A 189 -23.82 9.50 -1.36
CA TRP A 189 -24.95 9.81 -0.49
C TRP A 189 -24.55 10.69 0.70
N MET A 190 -23.42 10.37 1.34
CA MET A 190 -22.91 11.16 2.47
C MET A 190 -22.45 12.57 2.07
N GLN A 191 -22.00 12.76 0.82
CA GLN A 191 -21.50 14.04 0.29
C GLN A 191 -22.47 14.73 -0.68
N ARG A 192 -23.70 14.20 -0.84
CA ARG A 192 -24.69 14.71 -1.81
C ARG A 192 -24.92 16.23 -1.73
N ARG A 193 -24.91 16.80 -0.52
CA ARG A 193 -25.10 18.25 -0.33
C ARG A 193 -23.94 19.08 -0.91
N CYS A 194 -22.73 18.56 -0.90
CA CYS A 194 -21.57 19.21 -1.52
C CYS A 194 -21.73 19.19 -3.05
N PHE A 195 -22.15 18.06 -3.63
CA PHE A 195 -22.39 17.97 -5.07
C PHE A 195 -23.46 18.91 -5.58
N VAL A 196 -24.57 19.04 -4.86
CA VAL A 196 -25.70 19.92 -5.27
C VAL A 196 -25.29 21.40 -5.24
N ARG A 197 -24.37 21.78 -4.34
CA ARG A 197 -23.92 23.16 -4.17
C ARG A 197 -22.70 23.52 -5.01
N GLY A 198 -21.93 22.53 -5.43
CA GLY A 198 -20.66 22.73 -6.14
C GLY A 198 -20.87 23.05 -7.60
N ARG A 199 -19.97 23.91 -8.12
CA ARG A 199 -19.89 24.26 -9.54
C ARG A 199 -18.55 23.80 -10.11
N LEU A 200 -18.56 23.38 -11.36
CA LEU A 200 -17.36 23.02 -12.08
C LEU A 200 -16.63 24.30 -12.51
N HIS A 201 -15.37 24.45 -12.12
CA HIS A 201 -14.51 25.54 -12.55
C HIS A 201 -13.26 24.99 -13.25
N LEU A 202 -13.09 25.30 -14.53
CA LEU A 202 -11.92 24.85 -15.31
C LEU A 202 -10.58 25.32 -14.72
N ALA A 203 -10.57 26.52 -14.11
CA ALA A 203 -9.38 27.03 -13.43
C ALA A 203 -8.97 26.15 -12.22
N ASP A 204 -9.95 25.62 -11.48
CA ASP A 204 -9.69 24.70 -10.36
C ASP A 204 -9.23 23.33 -10.88
N CYS A 205 -9.74 22.85 -12.02
CA CYS A 205 -9.24 21.64 -12.69
C CYS A 205 -7.76 21.76 -13.05
N GLY A 206 -7.37 22.86 -13.70
CA GLY A 206 -5.97 23.14 -14.07
C GLY A 206 -5.05 23.25 -12.84
N ARG A 207 -5.54 23.88 -11.76
CA ARG A 207 -4.81 24.00 -10.49
C ARG A 207 -4.61 22.63 -9.84
N LEU A 208 -5.66 21.80 -9.75
CA LEU A 208 -5.59 20.46 -9.18
C LEU A 208 -4.63 19.55 -9.97
N LEU A 209 -4.62 19.63 -11.31
CA LEU A 209 -3.67 18.89 -12.13
C LEU A 209 -2.23 19.34 -11.86
N ARG A 210 -1.99 20.67 -11.86
CA ARG A 210 -0.64 21.21 -11.63
C ARG A 210 -0.12 20.88 -10.23
N SER A 211 -0.96 21.01 -9.20
CA SER A 211 -0.60 20.69 -7.82
C SER A 211 -0.56 19.18 -7.55
N GLY A 212 -1.29 18.38 -8.33
CA GLY A 212 -1.31 16.92 -8.27
C GLY A 212 -0.08 16.24 -8.87
N LEU A 213 0.54 16.85 -9.90
CA LEU A 213 1.63 16.24 -10.66
C LEU A 213 2.84 15.78 -9.79
N PRO A 214 3.32 16.54 -8.79
CA PRO A 214 4.35 16.04 -7.87
C PRO A 214 3.94 14.78 -7.10
N TYR A 215 2.68 14.70 -6.69
CA TYR A 215 2.13 13.52 -6.00
C TYR A 215 1.97 12.33 -6.94
N PHE A 216 1.65 12.58 -8.22
CA PHE A 216 1.60 11.55 -9.26
C PHE A 216 2.92 10.81 -9.38
N TRP A 217 4.03 11.53 -9.56
CA TRP A 217 5.35 10.91 -9.71
C TRP A 217 5.76 10.13 -8.46
N ALA A 218 5.46 10.66 -7.27
CA ALA A 218 5.72 9.95 -6.02
C ALA A 218 4.89 8.66 -5.91
N THR A 219 3.60 8.72 -6.31
CA THR A 219 2.70 7.55 -6.30
C THR A 219 3.11 6.52 -7.35
N ALA A 220 3.46 6.96 -8.57
CA ALA A 220 3.89 6.06 -9.66
C ALA A 220 5.17 5.29 -9.28
N GLY A 221 6.17 5.97 -8.69
CA GLY A 221 7.39 5.30 -8.22
C GLY A 221 7.13 4.27 -7.12
N ASN A 222 6.29 4.64 -6.14
CA ASN A 222 5.91 3.70 -5.07
C ASN A 222 5.09 2.51 -5.61
N LEU A 223 4.14 2.77 -6.51
CA LEU A 223 3.30 1.75 -7.12
C LEU A 223 4.15 0.74 -7.92
N LEU A 224 5.11 1.23 -8.71
CA LEU A 224 6.03 0.38 -9.45
C LEU A 224 6.79 -0.55 -8.48
N THR A 225 7.38 0.00 -7.44
CA THR A 225 8.11 -0.78 -6.42
C THR A 225 7.22 -1.84 -5.74
N LEU A 226 5.94 -1.53 -5.50
CA LEU A 226 5.01 -2.43 -4.81
C LEU A 226 4.38 -3.49 -5.71
N GLN A 227 4.36 -3.30 -7.04
CA GLN A 227 3.63 -4.18 -7.96
C GLN A 227 4.55 -4.91 -8.94
N ILE A 228 5.81 -4.48 -9.11
CA ILE A 228 6.72 -5.03 -10.12
C ILE A 228 6.94 -6.55 -9.94
N ASP A 229 7.05 -7.01 -8.71
CA ASP A 229 7.19 -8.43 -8.39
C ASP A 229 5.99 -9.25 -8.85
N LYS A 230 4.78 -8.74 -8.65
CA LYS A 230 3.54 -9.39 -9.10
C LYS A 230 3.41 -9.36 -10.63
N ILE A 231 3.79 -8.24 -11.26
CA ILE A 231 3.81 -8.11 -12.73
C ILE A 231 4.71 -9.20 -13.32
N LEU A 232 5.93 -9.34 -12.78
CA LEU A 232 6.89 -10.32 -13.27
C LEU A 232 6.43 -11.77 -13.03
N VAL A 233 5.89 -12.06 -11.83
CA VAL A 233 5.35 -13.41 -11.55
C VAL A 233 4.17 -13.76 -12.45
N ILE A 234 3.24 -12.83 -12.67
CA ILE A 234 2.07 -13.06 -13.53
C ILE A 234 2.48 -13.21 -14.99
N GLY A 235 3.47 -12.43 -15.44
CA GLY A 235 3.93 -12.46 -16.84
C GLY A 235 4.80 -13.66 -17.19
N TRP A 236 5.55 -14.21 -16.22
CA TRP A 236 6.56 -15.24 -16.51
C TRP A 236 6.28 -16.60 -15.89
N MET A 237 5.28 -16.72 -15.02
CA MET A 237 4.98 -17.96 -14.32
C MET A 237 3.52 -18.39 -14.51
N SER A 238 3.23 -19.65 -14.15
CA SER A 238 1.88 -20.22 -14.23
C SER A 238 0.88 -19.51 -13.31
N ALA A 239 -0.42 -19.68 -13.58
CA ALA A 239 -1.49 -19.19 -12.72
C ALA A 239 -1.38 -19.72 -11.29
N GLU A 240 -1.01 -20.99 -11.14
CA GLU A 240 -0.81 -21.61 -9.84
C GLU A 240 0.31 -20.92 -9.06
N ALA A 241 1.47 -20.69 -9.69
CA ALA A 241 2.58 -19.96 -9.09
C ALA A 241 2.20 -18.53 -8.70
N ALA A 242 1.45 -17.82 -9.54
CA ALA A 242 0.94 -16.48 -9.23
C ALA A 242 0.00 -16.49 -8.00
N GLY A 243 -0.85 -17.52 -7.90
CA GLY A 243 -1.72 -17.71 -6.74
C GLY A 243 -0.95 -17.97 -5.44
N ILE A 244 0.04 -18.86 -5.49
CA ILE A 244 0.93 -19.16 -4.35
C ILE A 244 1.71 -17.90 -3.96
N TYR A 245 2.26 -17.16 -4.92
CA TYR A 245 2.98 -15.91 -4.67
C TYR A 245 2.09 -14.83 -4.08
N SER A 246 0.82 -14.75 -4.49
CA SER A 246 -0.13 -13.78 -3.93
C SER A 246 -0.33 -13.98 -2.43
N VAL A 247 -0.37 -15.23 -1.96
CA VAL A 247 -0.45 -15.57 -0.54
C VAL A 247 0.88 -15.27 0.18
N ALA A 248 2.01 -15.67 -0.43
CA ALA A 248 3.32 -15.38 0.11
C ALA A 248 3.55 -13.87 0.29
N SER A 249 3.19 -13.07 -0.72
CA SER A 249 3.30 -11.60 -0.70
C SER A 249 2.38 -10.97 0.35
N ALA A 250 1.16 -11.46 0.52
CA ALA A 250 0.21 -10.96 1.52
C ALA A 250 0.73 -11.17 2.96
N LEU A 251 1.25 -12.35 3.26
CA LEU A 251 1.83 -12.68 4.56
C LEU A 251 3.16 -11.95 4.79
N GLY A 252 4.05 -11.98 3.81
CA GLY A 252 5.37 -11.35 3.90
C GLY A 252 5.29 -9.84 4.14
N ARG A 253 4.29 -9.17 3.54
CA ARG A 253 4.09 -7.71 3.68
C ARG A 253 3.14 -7.30 4.80
N ALA A 254 2.71 -8.22 5.67
CA ALA A 254 1.77 -7.92 6.76
C ALA A 254 2.25 -6.79 7.70
N GLN A 255 3.56 -6.58 7.82
CA GLN A 255 4.13 -5.53 8.67
C GLN A 255 4.24 -4.14 7.99
N SER A 256 3.90 -3.99 6.71
CA SER A 256 4.08 -2.71 5.97
C SER A 256 3.34 -1.53 6.59
N SER A 257 2.20 -1.78 7.22
CA SER A 257 1.43 -0.77 7.96
C SER A 257 2.16 -0.13 9.15
N LEU A 258 3.07 -0.87 9.77
CA LEU A 258 3.94 -0.30 10.82
C LEU A 258 4.83 0.78 10.23
N GLY A 259 5.38 0.54 9.03
CA GLY A 259 6.21 1.51 8.33
C GLY A 259 5.46 2.79 7.95
N GLU A 260 4.22 2.66 7.51
CA GLU A 260 3.37 3.81 7.20
C GLU A 260 3.09 4.66 8.45
N ALA A 261 2.71 4.03 9.53
CA ALA A 261 2.39 4.69 10.78
C ALA A 261 3.59 5.43 11.39
N LEU A 262 4.73 4.75 11.49
CA LEU A 262 5.97 5.33 12.02
C LEU A 262 6.56 6.38 11.07
N GLY A 263 6.39 6.20 9.76
CA GLY A 263 6.82 7.16 8.74
C GLY A 263 6.11 8.51 8.85
N ILE A 264 4.79 8.52 9.01
CA ILE A 264 4.01 9.76 9.21
C ILE A 264 4.48 10.51 10.44
N THR A 265 4.75 9.79 11.52
CA THR A 265 5.27 10.37 12.77
C THR A 265 6.69 10.94 12.58
N SER A 266 7.57 10.22 11.88
CA SER A 266 8.92 10.66 11.56
C SER A 266 8.91 11.95 10.74
N PHE A 267 8.07 12.04 9.70
CA PHE A 267 7.89 13.25 8.91
C PHE A 267 7.51 14.45 9.79
N ALA A 268 6.48 14.30 10.62
CA ALA A 268 5.98 15.40 11.45
C ALA A 268 7.01 15.89 12.48
N LEU A 269 7.75 14.99 13.09
CA LEU A 269 8.74 15.34 14.10
C LEU A 269 9.95 16.03 13.49
N VAL A 270 10.45 15.53 12.35
CA VAL A 270 11.59 16.14 11.64
C VAL A 270 11.23 17.51 11.08
N SER A 271 10.04 17.67 10.50
CA SER A 271 9.62 18.95 9.92
C SER A 271 9.41 20.06 10.97
N ASN A 272 9.13 19.70 12.22
CA ASN A 272 8.96 20.67 13.31
C ASN A 272 10.29 21.00 14.02
N GLU A 273 11.36 20.23 13.83
CA GLU A 273 12.67 20.49 14.42
C GLU A 273 13.41 21.55 13.60
N LYS A 274 13.74 22.67 14.26
CA LYS A 274 14.39 23.83 13.61
C LYS A 274 15.91 23.71 13.53
N ASN A 275 16.51 22.86 14.36
CA ASN A 275 17.95 22.70 14.42
C ASN A 275 18.40 21.55 13.51
N ALA A 276 19.30 21.80 12.55
CA ALA A 276 19.81 20.80 11.64
C ALA A 276 20.54 19.64 12.37
N ALA A 277 21.23 19.91 13.47
CA ALA A 277 21.85 18.88 14.30
C ALA A 277 20.79 18.00 14.98
N GLY A 278 19.71 18.61 15.50
CA GLY A 278 18.58 17.90 16.07
C GLY A 278 17.84 17.03 15.04
N GLN A 279 17.59 17.55 13.83
CA GLN A 279 17.02 16.77 12.73
C GLN A 279 17.87 15.54 12.41
N THR A 280 19.20 15.72 12.30
CA THR A 280 20.15 14.65 12.00
C THR A 280 20.14 13.57 13.08
N GLN A 281 20.21 13.98 14.35
CA GLN A 281 20.17 13.05 15.48
C GLN A 281 18.85 12.29 15.50
N PHE A 282 17.73 13.01 15.35
CA PHE A 282 16.40 12.39 15.35
C PHE A 282 16.22 11.37 14.20
N LEU A 283 16.67 11.72 12.98
CA LEU A 283 16.60 10.82 11.83
C LEU A 283 17.40 9.54 12.05
N THR A 284 18.63 9.66 12.56
CA THR A 284 19.50 8.50 12.82
C THR A 284 18.97 7.61 13.93
N GLU A 285 18.51 8.19 15.04
CA GLU A 285 17.90 7.44 16.15
C GLU A 285 16.61 6.75 15.75
N THR A 286 15.71 7.48 15.05
CA THR A 286 14.43 6.92 14.57
C THR A 286 14.67 5.77 13.59
N PHE A 287 15.61 5.92 12.64
CA PHE A 287 15.94 4.85 11.70
C PHE A 287 16.48 3.62 12.42
N ARG A 288 17.42 3.78 13.35
CA ARG A 288 18.01 2.68 14.13
C ARG A 288 16.95 1.92 14.93
N GLN A 289 16.10 2.64 15.68
CA GLN A 289 15.04 2.06 16.50
C GLN A 289 13.98 1.37 15.64
N SER A 290 13.54 2.03 14.57
CA SER A 290 12.53 1.45 13.66
C SER A 290 13.05 0.22 12.92
N THR A 291 14.33 0.20 12.57
CA THR A 291 14.96 -0.97 11.95
C THR A 291 15.01 -2.15 12.92
N LEU A 292 15.39 -1.94 14.19
CA LEU A 292 15.35 -2.98 15.21
C LEU A 292 13.95 -3.54 15.41
N ILE A 293 12.93 -2.66 15.50
CA ILE A 293 11.53 -3.08 15.64
C ILE A 293 11.10 -3.87 14.41
N SER A 294 11.35 -3.35 13.21
CA SER A 294 10.93 -3.98 11.95
C SER A 294 11.60 -5.34 11.74
N VAL A 295 12.90 -5.45 12.05
CA VAL A 295 13.63 -6.73 11.97
C VAL A 295 13.09 -7.71 13.01
N GLY A 296 12.83 -7.27 14.23
CA GLY A 296 12.24 -8.12 15.27
C GLY A 296 10.86 -8.65 14.88
N VAL A 297 9.98 -7.79 14.33
CA VAL A 297 8.67 -8.19 13.82
C VAL A 297 8.81 -9.12 12.61
N GLY A 298 9.72 -8.82 11.68
CA GLY A 298 9.98 -9.65 10.51
C GLY A 298 10.50 -11.03 10.87
N LEU A 299 11.42 -11.15 11.83
CA LEU A 299 11.90 -12.44 12.36
C LEU A 299 10.76 -13.21 13.03
N GLY A 300 9.94 -12.54 13.86
CA GLY A 300 8.77 -13.14 14.48
C GLY A 300 7.77 -13.69 13.44
N LEU A 301 7.48 -12.89 12.39
CA LEU A 301 6.64 -13.35 11.27
C LEU A 301 7.30 -14.51 10.52
N ALA A 302 8.60 -14.43 10.22
CA ALA A 302 9.33 -15.50 9.54
C ALA A 302 9.28 -16.83 10.32
N CYS A 303 9.35 -16.78 11.64
CA CYS A 303 9.17 -17.96 12.51
C CYS A 303 7.73 -18.46 12.53
N LEU A 304 6.73 -17.57 12.46
CA LEU A 304 5.31 -17.94 12.52
C LEU A 304 4.76 -18.46 11.19
N ILE A 305 5.23 -17.93 10.05
CA ILE A 305 4.73 -18.24 8.70
C ILE A 305 4.66 -19.75 8.42
N PRO A 306 5.67 -20.60 8.73
CA PRO A 306 5.60 -22.04 8.51
C PRO A 306 4.42 -22.71 9.22
N PHE A 307 4.05 -22.21 10.39
CA PHE A 307 2.94 -22.74 11.19
C PHE A 307 1.58 -22.17 10.77
N LEU A 308 1.56 -21.01 10.07
CA LEU A 308 0.32 -20.33 9.70
C LEU A 308 -0.17 -20.68 8.29
N VAL A 309 0.73 -20.92 7.32
CA VAL A 309 0.35 -21.08 5.91
C VAL A 309 -0.60 -22.25 5.72
N VAL A 310 -0.24 -23.44 6.16
CA VAL A 310 -1.04 -24.66 5.96
C VAL A 310 -2.38 -24.61 6.71
N PRO A 311 -2.46 -24.26 7.99
CA PRO A 311 -3.74 -24.16 8.70
C PRO A 311 -4.66 -23.06 8.13
N LEU A 312 -4.11 -21.93 7.68
CA LEU A 312 -4.93 -20.81 7.19
C LEU A 312 -5.33 -20.96 5.73
N PHE A 313 -4.41 -21.37 4.84
CA PHE A 313 -4.63 -21.38 3.40
C PHE A 313 -4.82 -22.78 2.80
N GLY A 314 -4.41 -23.82 3.53
CA GLY A 314 -4.48 -25.21 3.10
C GLY A 314 -3.16 -25.74 2.55
N ILE A 315 -3.04 -27.07 2.46
CA ILE A 315 -1.82 -27.79 2.05
C ILE A 315 -1.34 -27.41 0.63
N LYS A 316 -2.27 -27.08 -0.27
CA LYS A 316 -1.96 -26.66 -1.64
C LYS A 316 -1.09 -25.39 -1.72
N PHE A 317 -1.03 -24.60 -0.66
CA PHE A 317 -0.23 -23.38 -0.54
C PHE A 317 1.08 -23.60 0.22
N SER A 318 1.46 -24.81 0.55
CA SER A 318 2.71 -25.11 1.29
C SER A 318 3.95 -24.53 0.65
N GLN A 319 4.00 -24.47 -0.69
CA GLN A 319 5.09 -23.83 -1.43
C GLN A 319 5.21 -22.32 -1.21
N ALA A 320 4.19 -21.66 -0.63
CA ALA A 320 4.26 -20.24 -0.28
C ALA A 320 5.15 -19.97 0.94
N VAL A 321 5.43 -20.97 1.78
CA VAL A 321 6.18 -20.80 3.05
C VAL A 321 7.55 -20.18 2.82
N GLY A 322 8.37 -20.78 1.96
CA GLY A 322 9.72 -20.27 1.69
C GLY A 322 9.74 -18.83 1.18
N PRO A 323 9.04 -18.53 0.07
CA PRO A 323 8.91 -17.17 -0.43
C PRO A 323 8.37 -16.18 0.62
N ALA A 324 7.35 -16.56 1.40
CA ALA A 324 6.75 -15.68 2.42
C ALA A 324 7.75 -15.33 3.55
N VAL A 325 8.58 -16.28 3.99
CA VAL A 325 9.63 -16.04 4.97
C VAL A 325 10.64 -15.00 4.46
N ILE A 326 11.13 -15.18 3.23
CA ILE A 326 12.08 -14.23 2.62
C ILE A 326 11.43 -12.85 2.45
N LEU A 327 10.19 -12.80 1.98
CA LEU A 327 9.44 -11.55 1.81
C LEU A 327 9.18 -10.85 3.15
N ALA A 328 8.97 -11.58 4.25
CA ALA A 328 8.82 -10.99 5.59
C ALA A 328 10.11 -10.30 6.06
N LEU A 329 11.26 -10.92 5.80
CA LEU A 329 12.58 -10.33 6.11
C LEU A 329 12.87 -9.13 5.20
N ALA A 330 12.58 -9.23 3.90
CA ALA A 330 12.71 -8.12 2.96
C ALA A 330 11.80 -6.93 3.31
N ALA A 331 10.57 -7.22 3.78
CA ALA A 331 9.64 -6.19 4.22
C ALA A 331 10.14 -5.42 5.45
N SER A 332 10.97 -6.02 6.30
CA SER A 332 11.61 -5.30 7.42
C SER A 332 12.53 -4.18 6.92
N LEU A 333 13.26 -4.45 5.86
CA LEU A 333 14.17 -3.48 5.24
C LEU A 333 13.39 -2.36 4.55
N THR A 334 12.35 -2.71 3.76
CA THR A 334 11.52 -1.71 3.09
C THR A 334 10.73 -0.85 4.07
N THR A 335 10.29 -1.41 5.20
CA THR A 335 9.66 -0.66 6.29
C THR A 335 10.60 0.39 6.87
N SER A 336 11.84 0.03 7.17
CA SER A 336 12.87 0.95 7.67
C SER A 336 13.19 2.04 6.64
N CYS A 337 13.30 1.68 5.34
CA CYS A 337 13.45 2.63 4.26
C CYS A 337 12.29 3.65 4.20
N ASN A 338 11.05 3.20 4.33
CA ASN A 338 9.90 4.09 4.29
C ASN A 338 9.94 5.12 5.42
N ILE A 339 10.32 4.72 6.62
CA ILE A 339 10.43 5.62 7.78
C ILE A 339 11.52 6.67 7.56
N LEU A 340 12.71 6.26 7.10
CA LEU A 340 13.80 7.19 6.80
C LEU A 340 13.45 8.12 5.64
N ASN A 341 12.81 7.61 4.59
CA ASN A 341 12.36 8.39 3.44
C ASN A 341 11.36 9.48 3.85
N GLN A 342 10.38 9.14 4.70
CA GLN A 342 9.43 10.12 5.23
C GLN A 342 10.13 11.17 6.10
N GLY A 343 11.09 10.78 6.93
CA GLY A 343 11.89 11.70 7.70
C GLY A 343 12.73 12.65 6.82
N LEU A 344 13.39 12.13 5.76
CA LEU A 344 14.13 12.96 4.79
C LEU A 344 13.23 13.92 4.02
N ARG A 345 12.00 13.53 3.69
CA ARG A 345 10.99 14.44 3.14
C ARG A 345 10.65 15.56 4.10
N GLY A 346 10.54 15.26 5.40
CA GLY A 346 10.36 16.25 6.46
C GLY A 346 11.52 17.22 6.58
N ALA A 347 12.75 16.77 6.31
CA ALA A 347 13.97 17.59 6.27
C ALA A 347 14.15 18.38 4.97
N GLY A 348 13.23 18.24 3.98
CA GLY A 348 13.31 18.95 2.70
C GLY A 348 14.08 18.23 1.59
N HIS A 349 14.38 16.93 1.76
CA HIS A 349 15.15 16.12 0.81
C HIS A 349 14.34 14.96 0.18
N PRO A 350 13.27 15.23 -0.59
CA PRO A 350 12.37 14.19 -1.12
C PRO A 350 13.00 13.31 -2.22
N HIS A 351 14.06 13.80 -2.90
CA HIS A 351 14.65 13.11 -4.06
C HIS A 351 15.41 11.83 -3.69
N ALA A 352 15.93 11.71 -2.45
CA ALA A 352 16.64 10.51 -2.01
C ALA A 352 15.79 9.26 -2.08
N GLY A 353 14.53 9.38 -1.64
CA GLY A 353 13.61 8.27 -1.68
C GLY A 353 13.31 7.79 -3.10
N LEU A 354 13.14 8.72 -4.04
CA LEU A 354 12.89 8.36 -5.44
C LEU A 354 14.08 7.61 -6.05
N LEU A 355 15.30 8.12 -5.84
CA LEU A 355 16.52 7.48 -6.35
C LEU A 355 16.68 6.06 -5.78
N SER A 356 16.51 5.89 -4.46
CA SER A 356 16.61 4.57 -3.83
C SER A 356 15.54 3.59 -4.33
N GLN A 357 14.31 4.05 -4.54
CA GLN A 357 13.23 3.24 -5.11
C GLN A 357 13.53 2.80 -6.54
N LEU A 358 13.98 3.71 -7.40
CA LEU A 358 14.29 3.40 -8.80
C LEU A 358 15.44 2.39 -8.92
N LEU A 359 16.54 2.62 -8.20
CA LEU A 359 17.70 1.72 -8.22
C LEU A 359 17.34 0.36 -7.61
N GLY A 360 16.64 0.32 -6.47
CA GLY A 360 16.21 -0.91 -5.86
C GLY A 360 15.23 -1.72 -6.73
N THR A 361 14.31 -1.03 -7.42
CA THR A 361 13.39 -1.68 -8.37
C THR A 361 14.13 -2.19 -9.61
N GLY A 362 15.13 -1.45 -10.11
CA GLY A 362 15.99 -1.90 -11.20
C GLY A 362 16.76 -3.17 -10.85
N VAL A 363 17.39 -3.21 -9.66
CA VAL A 363 18.10 -4.41 -9.17
C VAL A 363 17.13 -5.58 -8.96
N LEU A 364 15.93 -5.33 -8.42
CA LEU A 364 14.89 -6.35 -8.29
C LEU A 364 14.53 -6.94 -9.65
N ALA A 365 14.25 -6.11 -10.65
CA ALA A 365 13.88 -6.58 -12.00
C ALA A 365 15.00 -7.40 -12.64
N LEU A 366 16.24 -6.96 -12.55
CA LEU A 366 17.41 -7.67 -13.06
C LEU A 366 17.62 -9.01 -12.33
N ALA A 367 17.58 -9.00 -11.01
CA ALA A 367 17.72 -10.22 -10.20
C ALA A 367 16.55 -11.20 -10.47
N ALA A 368 15.33 -10.70 -10.65
CA ALA A 368 14.19 -11.54 -11.01
C ALA A 368 14.41 -12.23 -12.36
N ALA A 369 14.89 -11.52 -13.38
CA ALA A 369 15.20 -12.10 -14.69
C ALA A 369 16.22 -13.25 -14.61
N LEU A 370 17.18 -13.14 -13.68
CA LEU A 370 18.22 -14.16 -13.49
C LEU A 370 17.78 -15.33 -12.60
N PHE A 371 17.06 -15.03 -11.51
CA PHE A 371 16.78 -16.02 -10.47
C PHE A 371 15.46 -16.76 -10.68
N MET A 372 14.44 -16.12 -11.28
CA MET A 372 13.15 -16.79 -11.48
C MET A 372 13.26 -18.02 -12.39
N GLN A 373 14.10 -17.98 -13.43
CA GLN A 373 14.31 -19.09 -14.34
C GLN A 373 14.92 -20.32 -13.65
N ARG A 374 15.77 -20.10 -12.63
CA ARG A 374 16.48 -21.19 -11.93
C ARG A 374 15.77 -21.64 -10.66
N PHE A 375 15.19 -20.73 -9.91
CA PHE A 375 14.68 -20.97 -8.55
C PHE A 375 13.16 -20.70 -8.43
N GLY A 376 12.47 -20.40 -9.53
CA GLY A 376 11.02 -20.15 -9.51
C GLY A 376 10.61 -19.05 -8.53
N LEU A 377 9.59 -19.33 -7.71
CA LEU A 377 9.06 -18.38 -6.71
C LEU A 377 10.08 -17.99 -5.63
N MET A 378 11.00 -18.90 -5.28
CA MET A 378 12.09 -18.59 -4.35
C MET A 378 13.03 -17.55 -4.97
N GLY A 379 13.33 -17.68 -6.27
CA GLY A 379 14.14 -16.72 -7.02
C GLY A 379 13.53 -15.32 -7.01
N MET A 380 12.19 -15.22 -7.15
CA MET A 380 11.49 -13.95 -7.05
C MET A 380 11.59 -13.35 -5.65
N ALA A 381 11.42 -14.15 -4.59
CA ALA A 381 11.55 -13.67 -3.22
C ALA A 381 12.97 -13.14 -2.93
N TRP A 382 14.01 -13.83 -3.39
CA TRP A 382 15.39 -13.34 -3.30
C TRP A 382 15.61 -12.05 -4.10
N ALA A 383 15.02 -11.92 -5.29
CA ALA A 383 15.11 -10.70 -6.09
C ALA A 383 14.51 -9.50 -5.34
N VAL A 384 13.34 -9.69 -4.68
CA VAL A 384 12.73 -8.66 -3.81
C VAL A 384 13.64 -8.31 -2.65
N ALA A 385 14.28 -9.30 -2.02
CA ALA A 385 15.20 -9.06 -0.91
C ALA A 385 16.43 -8.25 -1.34
N LEU A 386 17.03 -8.58 -2.51
CA LEU A 386 18.15 -7.81 -3.08
C LEU A 386 17.73 -6.37 -3.43
N GLY A 387 16.56 -6.19 -4.03
CA GLY A 387 16.01 -4.86 -4.29
C GLY A 387 15.83 -4.05 -3.00
N ALA A 388 15.31 -4.66 -1.93
CA ALA A 388 15.15 -4.03 -0.62
C ALA A 388 16.50 -3.66 0.02
N CYS A 389 17.49 -4.55 -0.06
CA CYS A 389 18.86 -4.26 0.40
C CYS A 389 19.45 -3.06 -0.35
N THR A 390 19.29 -3.03 -1.69
CA THR A 390 19.77 -1.91 -2.50
C THR A 390 19.08 -0.61 -2.10
N GLN A 391 17.78 -0.63 -1.87
CA GLN A 391 17.04 0.55 -1.40
C GLN A 391 17.60 1.09 -0.08
N VAL A 392 17.86 0.21 0.90
CA VAL A 392 18.46 0.62 2.18
C VAL A 392 19.84 1.24 1.97
N ILE A 393 20.72 0.58 1.22
CA ILE A 393 22.08 1.04 0.98
C ILE A 393 22.08 2.41 0.31
N VAL A 394 21.33 2.58 -0.78
CA VAL A 394 21.27 3.84 -1.52
C VAL A 394 20.66 4.94 -0.67
N LEU A 395 19.57 4.65 0.08
CA LEU A 395 18.92 5.65 0.91
C LEU A 395 19.80 6.11 2.07
N VAL A 396 20.48 5.17 2.74
CA VAL A 396 21.42 5.48 3.83
C VAL A 396 22.62 6.27 3.29
N ALA A 397 23.19 5.88 2.14
CA ALA A 397 24.28 6.61 1.52
C ALA A 397 23.87 8.04 1.14
N ALA A 398 22.70 8.22 0.53
CA ALA A 398 22.15 9.53 0.21
C ALA A 398 21.89 10.38 1.46
N ALA A 399 21.27 9.80 2.50
CA ALA A 399 21.04 10.47 3.77
C ALA A 399 22.36 10.89 4.44
N ALA A 400 23.34 10.01 4.47
CA ALA A 400 24.66 10.28 5.05
C ALA A 400 25.40 11.43 4.32
N SER A 401 25.35 11.44 2.98
CA SER A 401 25.97 12.50 2.18
C SER A 401 25.31 13.86 2.40
N TRP A 402 23.99 13.93 2.47
CA TRP A 402 23.25 15.19 2.65
C TRP A 402 23.34 15.73 4.08
N LEU A 403 23.26 14.84 5.06
CA LEU A 403 23.42 15.20 6.46
C LEU A 403 24.89 15.40 6.86
N ARG A 404 25.83 15.15 5.96
CA ARG A 404 27.31 15.24 6.21
C ARG A 404 27.75 14.43 7.42
N ILE A 405 27.25 13.21 7.55
CA ILE A 405 27.57 12.28 8.63
C ILE A 405 28.09 10.95 8.08
N SER A 406 28.78 10.19 8.91
CA SER A 406 29.21 8.84 8.52
C SER A 406 28.01 7.90 8.38
N PRO A 407 27.92 7.06 7.33
CA PRO A 407 26.88 6.04 7.18
C PRO A 407 26.79 5.07 8.36
N VAL A 408 27.92 4.86 9.07
CA VAL A 408 27.97 3.99 10.26
C VAL A 408 27.03 4.47 11.38
N ARG A 409 26.70 5.76 11.45
CA ARG A 409 25.73 6.28 12.42
C ARG A 409 24.32 5.73 12.26
N PHE A 410 23.98 5.23 11.08
CA PHE A 410 22.70 4.56 10.80
C PHE A 410 22.70 3.08 11.19
N TRP A 411 23.83 2.53 11.66
CA TRP A 411 23.92 1.11 12.03
C TRP A 411 23.06 0.80 13.26
N PRO A 412 22.06 -0.11 13.18
CA PRO A 412 21.02 -0.28 14.20
C PRO A 412 21.42 -1.17 15.39
N PHE A 413 22.59 -1.79 15.35
CA PHE A 413 22.97 -2.83 16.31
C PHE A 413 23.96 -2.36 17.40
N GLY A 414 23.86 -1.11 17.84
CA GLY A 414 24.60 -0.63 19.01
C GLY A 414 24.01 -1.14 20.32
N ALA A 415 24.85 -1.49 21.30
CA ALA A 415 24.40 -1.95 22.61
C ALA A 415 23.47 -0.92 23.32
N SER A 416 23.67 0.37 23.03
CA SER A 416 22.82 1.45 23.53
C SER A 416 21.40 1.43 22.96
N ASP A 417 21.25 1.02 21.68
CA ASP A 417 19.95 1.00 21.01
C ASP A 417 19.06 -0.12 21.54
N VAL A 418 19.66 -1.30 21.72
CA VAL A 418 18.99 -2.46 22.31
C VAL A 418 18.51 -2.14 23.73
N LYS A 419 19.35 -1.50 24.55
CA LYS A 419 18.97 -1.08 25.91
C LYS A 419 17.83 -0.04 25.89
N THR A 420 17.90 0.92 24.98
CA THR A 420 16.87 1.97 24.83
C THR A 420 15.56 1.38 24.36
N PHE A 421 15.61 0.44 23.42
CA PHE A 421 14.44 -0.30 22.95
C PHE A 421 13.75 -1.04 24.10
N PHE A 422 14.47 -1.85 24.88
CA PHE A 422 13.87 -2.57 26.00
C PHE A 422 13.33 -1.63 27.08
N ARG A 423 13.98 -0.49 27.35
CA ARG A 423 13.45 0.53 28.27
C ARG A 423 12.14 1.14 27.78
N GLN A 424 12.03 1.43 26.47
CA GLN A 424 10.80 1.98 25.88
C GLN A 424 9.66 0.97 25.90
N VAL A 425 9.92 -0.30 25.59
CA VAL A 425 8.94 -1.38 25.68
C VAL A 425 8.46 -1.58 27.11
N ALA A 426 9.38 -1.56 28.09
CA ALA A 426 9.03 -1.64 29.52
C ALA A 426 8.19 -0.42 29.97
N ALA A 427 8.52 0.80 29.52
CA ALA A 427 7.77 2.00 29.83
C ALA A 427 6.36 2.00 29.21
N LEU A 428 6.20 1.46 27.99
CA LEU A 428 4.90 1.26 27.34
C LEU A 428 4.03 0.27 28.13
N ARG A 429 4.60 -0.84 28.57
CA ARG A 429 3.91 -1.83 29.43
C ARG A 429 3.39 -1.21 30.73
N LEU A 430 4.20 -0.36 31.38
CA LEU A 430 3.81 0.35 32.59
C LEU A 430 2.73 1.44 32.35
N ARG A 431 2.71 2.09 31.18
CA ARG A 431 1.67 3.05 30.82
C ARG A 431 0.33 2.40 30.49
N VAL A 432 0.35 1.27 29.79
CA VAL A 432 -0.86 0.49 29.48
C VAL A 432 -1.50 -0.08 30.75
N LEU A 433 -0.68 -0.50 31.74
CA LEU A 433 -1.16 -0.99 33.03
C LEU A 433 -1.63 0.11 33.99
N ARG A 434 -1.27 1.38 33.76
CA ARG A 434 -1.65 2.55 34.56
C ARG A 434 -2.76 3.42 33.96
N SER A 435 -3.27 3.08 32.77
CA SER A 435 -4.44 3.77 32.21
C SER A 435 -5.69 3.23 32.92
N PRO A 436 -6.37 4.04 33.74
CA PRO A 436 -7.68 3.62 34.27
C PRO A 436 -8.66 3.49 33.11
N ALA A 437 -9.48 2.46 33.15
CA ALA A 437 -10.53 2.12 32.20
C ALA A 437 -11.57 3.25 32.06
#